data_320ee7ea15a40ed3a1fdb24db70e365f
#
_entry.id   320ee7ea15a40ed3a1fdb24db70e365f
#
_cell.length_a   1.000
_cell.length_b   1.000
_cell.length_c   1.000
_cell.angle_alpha   90.00
_cell.angle_beta   90.00
_cell.angle_gamma   90.00
#
_symmetry.space_group_name_H-M   'P 1'
#
loop_
_entity.id
_entity.type
_entity.pdbx_description
1 polymer ?
#
loop_
_entity_poly.entity_id
_entity_poly.type
_entity_poly.pdbx_seq_one_letter_code
_entity_poly.pdbx_strand_id
1 'polypeptide(L)'
;MRLLRLFTLLVLAAATLILHGCTTTDPLAVSRQAMIANIKAETPGNYFVGRRYYKVDYKFWGWVRKPGEPWSTAKMVMLNENQKFAPDRELGKMGSDNNYEYKLFGTFSGQTVYEPASNGFYPEFVLKGTELISVSPGNIYKGVGATDPKRRVIIHPY
;
A
#
# COMPACT_ATOMS: atom_id res chain seq x y z
N MET A 1 -47.78 -8.85 -43.66
CA MET A 1 -46.38 -9.24 -43.68
C MET A 1 -45.39 -8.07 -43.37
N ARG A 2 -45.57 -6.85 -43.86
CA ARG A 2 -44.68 -5.69 -43.58
C ARG A 2 -44.74 -5.22 -42.13
N LEU A 3 -45.93 -5.19 -41.51
CA LEU A 3 -46.06 -4.77 -40.10
C LEU A 3 -45.38 -5.76 -39.13
N LEU A 4 -45.47 -7.06 -39.40
CA LEU A 4 -44.83 -8.08 -38.56
C LEU A 4 -43.31 -8.00 -38.59
N ARG A 5 -42.73 -7.66 -39.76
CA ARG A 5 -41.28 -7.44 -39.91
C ARG A 5 -40.77 -6.17 -39.20
N LEU A 6 -41.58 -5.10 -39.18
CA LEU A 6 -41.28 -3.90 -38.42
C LEU A 6 -41.26 -4.14 -36.90
N PHE A 7 -42.23 -4.94 -36.42
CA PHE A 7 -42.35 -5.27 -35.00
C PHE A 7 -41.15 -6.12 -34.52
N THR A 8 -40.74 -7.12 -35.33
CA THR A 8 -39.57 -7.94 -35.03
C THR A 8 -38.27 -7.15 -35.04
N LEU A 9 -38.10 -6.20 -35.95
CA LEU A 9 -36.91 -5.31 -35.97
C LEU A 9 -36.86 -4.35 -34.78
N LEU A 10 -38.01 -3.85 -34.33
CA LEU A 10 -38.14 -2.98 -33.17
C LEU A 10 -37.81 -3.71 -31.86
N VAL A 11 -38.26 -4.95 -31.71
CA VAL A 11 -37.97 -5.80 -30.56
C VAL A 11 -36.50 -6.20 -30.52
N LEU A 12 -35.87 -6.49 -31.66
CA LEU A 12 -34.43 -6.79 -31.74
C LEU A 12 -33.57 -5.57 -31.39
N ALA A 13 -33.97 -4.37 -31.82
CA ALA A 13 -33.28 -3.14 -31.49
C ALA A 13 -33.41 -2.77 -30.02
N ALA A 14 -34.56 -3.03 -29.38
CA ALA A 14 -34.75 -2.84 -27.95
C ALA A 14 -33.95 -3.83 -27.11
N ALA A 15 -33.81 -5.09 -27.56
CA ALA A 15 -33.01 -6.10 -26.85
C ALA A 15 -31.48 -5.80 -26.84
N THR A 16 -30.96 -5.12 -27.87
CA THR A 16 -29.55 -4.73 -27.91
C THR A 16 -29.20 -3.56 -27.00
N LEU A 17 -30.17 -2.72 -26.63
CA LEU A 17 -29.97 -1.60 -25.72
C LEU A 17 -29.85 -2.00 -24.23
N ILE A 18 -30.35 -3.19 -23.87
CA ILE A 18 -30.32 -3.66 -22.48
C ILE A 18 -28.95 -4.29 -22.09
N LEU A 19 -28.12 -4.64 -23.07
CA LEU A 19 -26.82 -5.28 -22.85
C LEU A 19 -25.65 -4.29 -22.55
N HIS A 20 -25.89 -2.99 -22.57
CA HIS A 20 -24.94 -2.02 -22.07
C HIS A 20 -25.06 -1.90 -20.54
N GLY A 21 -24.86 -3.02 -19.85
CA GLY A 21 -24.64 -3.01 -18.41
C GLY A 21 -23.46 -2.11 -18.13
N CYS A 22 -23.68 -1.00 -17.43
CA CYS A 22 -22.60 -0.23 -16.82
C CYS A 22 -21.79 -1.19 -15.96
N THR A 23 -20.68 -1.68 -16.46
CA THR A 23 -19.65 -2.30 -15.61
C THR A 23 -19.09 -1.17 -14.76
N THR A 24 -19.69 -0.95 -13.59
CA THR A 24 -19.10 -0.11 -12.55
C THR A 24 -17.83 -0.83 -12.11
N THR A 25 -16.70 -0.46 -12.73
CA THR A 25 -15.40 -0.92 -12.29
C THR A 25 -15.20 -0.41 -10.87
N ASP A 26 -15.03 -1.34 -9.92
CA ASP A 26 -14.70 -1.00 -8.54
C ASP A 26 -13.38 -0.21 -8.54
N PRO A 27 -13.37 1.07 -8.10
CA PRO A 27 -12.15 1.90 -8.09
C PRO A 27 -11.02 1.27 -7.27
N LEU A 28 -11.37 0.49 -6.24
CA LEU A 28 -10.38 -0.23 -5.44
C LEU A 28 -9.75 -1.39 -6.22
N ALA A 29 -10.51 -2.07 -7.06
CA ALA A 29 -9.99 -3.13 -7.92
C ALA A 29 -9.02 -2.57 -8.96
N VAL A 30 -9.35 -1.44 -9.58
CA VAL A 30 -8.47 -0.75 -10.54
C VAL A 30 -7.17 -0.29 -9.87
N SER A 31 -7.28 0.36 -8.72
CA SER A 31 -6.11 0.80 -7.94
C SER A 31 -5.21 -0.38 -7.53
N ARG A 32 -5.81 -1.51 -7.16
CA ARG A 32 -5.08 -2.72 -6.79
C ARG A 32 -4.36 -3.35 -7.98
N GLN A 33 -5.00 -3.40 -9.15
CA GLN A 33 -4.35 -3.91 -10.36
C GLN A 33 -3.16 -3.03 -10.79
N ALA A 34 -3.32 -1.72 -10.72
CA ALA A 34 -2.22 -0.78 -11.00
C ALA A 34 -1.05 -0.99 -10.02
N MET A 35 -1.33 -1.17 -8.74
CA MET A 35 -0.30 -1.46 -7.74
C MET A 35 0.43 -2.78 -8.04
N ILE A 36 -0.29 -3.85 -8.41
CA ILE A 36 0.30 -5.14 -8.78
C ILE A 36 1.21 -4.98 -10.02
N ALA A 37 0.78 -4.21 -11.02
CA ALA A 37 1.57 -3.94 -12.21
C ALA A 37 2.86 -3.18 -11.85
N ASN A 38 2.77 -2.17 -10.99
CA ASN A 38 3.93 -1.40 -10.52
C ASN A 38 4.92 -2.29 -9.76
N ILE A 39 4.43 -3.18 -8.87
CA ILE A 39 5.28 -4.13 -8.14
C ILE A 39 6.04 -5.05 -9.12
N LYS A 40 5.37 -5.56 -10.14
CA LYS A 40 6.00 -6.43 -11.16
C LYS A 40 7.06 -5.70 -12.00
N ALA A 41 6.93 -4.39 -12.13
CA ALA A 41 7.87 -3.54 -12.87
C ALA A 41 9.06 -3.07 -12.01
N GLU A 42 9.08 -3.37 -10.72
CA GLU A 42 10.19 -3.00 -9.82
C GLU A 42 11.48 -3.71 -10.23
N THR A 43 12.54 -2.94 -10.36
CA THR A 43 13.86 -3.49 -10.69
C THR A 43 14.48 -4.14 -9.46
N PRO A 44 14.93 -5.39 -9.52
CA PRO A 44 15.70 -6.00 -8.43
C PRO A 44 16.94 -5.16 -8.07
N GLY A 45 17.27 -5.12 -6.78
CA GLY A 45 18.41 -4.34 -6.30
C GLY A 45 18.69 -4.56 -4.82
N ASN A 46 19.76 -3.97 -4.34
CA ASN A 46 20.14 -4.06 -2.93
C ASN A 46 19.40 -2.98 -2.09
N TYR A 47 18.08 -3.03 -2.14
CA TYR A 47 17.18 -2.17 -1.37
C TYR A 47 15.90 -2.94 -1.04
N PHE A 48 15.11 -2.35 -0.17
CA PHE A 48 13.76 -2.81 0.14
C PHE A 48 12.75 -1.75 -0.31
N VAL A 49 11.53 -2.15 -0.57
CA VAL A 49 10.41 -1.22 -0.73
C VAL A 49 9.65 -1.17 0.58
N GLY A 50 9.44 0.03 1.09
CA GLY A 50 8.79 0.18 2.39
C GLY A 50 7.85 1.36 2.47
N ARG A 51 6.90 1.25 3.41
CA ARG A 51 6.01 2.33 3.84
C ARG A 51 6.19 2.54 5.30
N ARG A 52 6.49 3.78 5.64
CA ARG A 52 6.69 4.19 7.02
C ARG A 52 5.40 4.78 7.57
N TYR A 53 5.23 4.59 8.86
CA TYR A 53 4.10 5.13 9.58
C TYR A 53 4.55 5.67 10.94
N TYR A 54 3.95 6.79 11.30
CA TYR A 54 3.98 7.31 12.65
C TYR A 54 2.60 7.14 13.27
N LYS A 55 2.54 6.53 14.43
CA LYS A 55 1.37 6.53 15.29
C LYS A 55 1.79 6.98 16.68
N VAL A 56 0.93 7.75 17.35
CA VAL A 56 1.25 8.35 18.64
C VAL A 56 1.76 7.30 19.66
N ASP A 57 1.15 6.12 19.66
CA ASP A 57 1.49 5.06 20.61
C ASP A 57 2.65 4.16 20.12
N TYR A 58 2.68 3.84 18.83
CA TYR A 58 3.66 2.90 18.25
C TYR A 58 4.95 3.54 17.78
N LYS A 59 4.99 4.88 17.67
CA LYS A 59 6.14 5.65 17.18
C LYS A 59 6.53 5.25 15.75
N PHE A 60 7.78 4.79 15.53
CA PHE A 60 8.38 4.61 14.21
C PHE A 60 8.39 3.16 13.78
N TRP A 61 7.47 2.79 12.94
CA TRP A 61 7.34 1.46 12.38
C TRP A 61 7.01 1.53 10.88
N GLY A 62 7.07 0.40 10.22
CA GLY A 62 6.74 0.33 8.81
C GLY A 62 6.59 -1.09 8.31
N TRP A 63 6.12 -1.19 7.09
CA TRP A 63 6.09 -2.43 6.33
C TRP A 63 7.23 -2.43 5.32
N VAL A 64 7.99 -3.52 5.27
CA VAL A 64 9.18 -3.64 4.42
C VAL A 64 9.12 -4.96 3.66
N ARG A 65 9.28 -4.92 2.33
CA ARG A 65 9.31 -6.06 1.42
C ARG A 65 10.48 -5.96 0.45
N LYS A 66 10.85 -7.06 -0.19
CA LYS A 66 11.81 -7.01 -1.30
C LYS A 66 11.15 -6.45 -2.57
N PRO A 67 11.92 -5.86 -3.50
CA PRO A 67 11.40 -5.50 -4.82
C PRO A 67 10.75 -6.68 -5.52
N GLY A 68 9.61 -6.46 -6.17
CA GLY A 68 8.85 -7.48 -6.88
C GLY A 68 7.97 -8.39 -6.01
N GLU A 69 8.13 -8.36 -4.68
CA GLU A 69 7.28 -9.14 -3.77
C GLU A 69 5.96 -8.40 -3.46
N PRO A 70 4.83 -9.11 -3.28
CA PRO A 70 3.57 -8.47 -2.94
C PRO A 70 3.58 -7.93 -1.50
N TRP A 71 2.72 -6.95 -1.20
CA TRP A 71 2.61 -6.38 0.14
C TRP A 71 2.16 -7.39 1.21
N SER A 72 1.45 -8.46 0.82
CA SER A 72 1.10 -9.53 1.74
C SER A 72 2.30 -10.28 2.34
N THR A 73 3.47 -10.18 1.73
CA THR A 73 4.73 -10.76 2.25
C THR A 73 5.56 -9.75 3.04
N ALA A 74 5.13 -8.50 3.10
CA ALA A 74 5.85 -7.46 3.82
C ALA A 74 5.96 -7.78 5.30
N LYS A 75 7.12 -7.51 5.87
CA LYS A 75 7.36 -7.64 7.30
C LYS A 75 7.10 -6.31 7.99
N MET A 76 6.36 -6.35 9.08
CA MET A 76 6.30 -5.21 9.99
C MET A 76 7.63 -5.12 10.74
N VAL A 77 8.20 -3.93 10.79
CA VAL A 77 9.50 -3.68 11.40
C VAL A 77 9.46 -2.46 12.32
N MET A 78 10.33 -2.46 13.33
CA MET A 78 10.71 -1.26 14.05
C MET A 78 11.94 -0.66 13.36
N LEU A 79 11.83 0.63 13.01
CA LEU A 79 12.90 1.32 12.28
C LEU A 79 13.93 1.85 13.27
N ASN A 80 15.17 1.36 13.12
CA ASN A 80 16.32 1.92 13.81
C ASN A 80 16.93 3.02 12.93
N GLU A 81 16.79 4.25 13.35
CA GLU A 81 17.21 5.45 12.63
C GLU A 81 18.49 6.09 13.23
N ASN A 82 19.27 5.34 14.00
CA ASN A 82 20.50 5.84 14.62
C ASN A 82 21.57 6.24 13.60
N GLN A 83 21.56 5.63 12.41
CA GLN A 83 22.51 5.95 11.33
C GLN A 83 21.95 6.97 10.35
N LYS A 84 20.64 6.98 10.13
CA LYS A 84 19.96 7.86 9.18
C LYS A 84 18.55 8.11 9.65
N PHE A 85 18.20 9.37 9.85
CA PHE A 85 16.81 9.74 10.11
C PHE A 85 15.94 9.51 8.88
N ALA A 86 14.72 9.14 9.13
CA ALA A 86 13.72 9.11 8.10
C ALA A 86 13.32 10.52 7.65
N PRO A 87 12.76 10.69 6.44
CA PRO A 87 12.54 12.01 5.84
C PRO A 87 11.70 12.96 6.69
N ASP A 88 10.64 12.50 7.32
CA ASP A 88 9.78 13.31 8.18
C ASP A 88 10.54 13.86 9.41
N ARG A 89 11.46 13.07 9.95
CA ARG A 89 12.30 13.47 11.08
C ARG A 89 13.43 14.41 10.67
N GLU A 90 14.04 14.19 9.50
CA GLU A 90 15.00 15.13 8.94
C GLU A 90 14.40 16.52 8.73
N LEU A 91 13.12 16.57 8.34
CA LEU A 91 12.36 17.80 8.16
C LEU A 91 11.81 18.38 9.47
N GLY A 92 11.93 17.69 10.60
CA GLY A 92 11.30 18.07 11.85
C GLY A 92 9.75 18.04 11.81
N LYS A 93 9.17 17.31 10.86
CA LYS A 93 7.71 17.21 10.62
C LYS A 93 7.23 15.78 10.79
N MET A 94 7.29 15.30 12.02
CA MET A 94 6.98 13.93 12.38
C MET A 94 5.61 13.46 11.84
N GLY A 95 5.61 12.36 11.10
CA GLY A 95 4.42 11.79 10.48
C GLY A 95 3.95 12.48 9.19
N SER A 96 4.66 13.49 8.70
CA SER A 96 4.29 14.19 7.45
C SER A 96 4.36 13.29 6.21
N ASP A 97 5.11 12.21 6.26
CA ASP A 97 5.28 11.22 5.20
C ASP A 97 4.56 9.89 5.47
N ASN A 98 3.55 9.91 6.33
CA ASN A 98 2.75 8.72 6.61
C ASN A 98 2.20 8.10 5.33
N ASN A 99 2.43 6.78 5.17
CA ASN A 99 2.05 5.99 4.01
C ASN A 99 2.79 6.34 2.71
N TYR A 100 3.80 7.22 2.70
CA TYR A 100 4.65 7.40 1.52
C TYR A 100 5.44 6.12 1.26
N GLU A 101 5.68 5.85 -0.02
CA GLU A 101 6.44 4.67 -0.45
C GLU A 101 7.86 5.05 -0.81
N TYR A 102 8.82 4.30 -0.25
CA TYR A 102 10.25 4.56 -0.40
C TYR A 102 11.00 3.31 -0.83
N LYS A 103 12.10 3.49 -1.57
CA LYS A 103 13.21 2.56 -1.49
C LYS A 103 13.92 2.81 -0.16
N LEU A 104 14.09 1.75 0.61
CA LEU A 104 14.78 1.77 1.88
C LEU A 104 16.12 1.05 1.71
N PHE A 105 17.17 1.76 1.90
CA PHE A 105 18.51 1.20 1.99
C PHE A 105 18.80 0.90 3.46
N GLY A 106 19.15 -0.33 3.76
CA GLY A 106 19.34 -0.78 5.12
C GLY A 106 19.40 -2.30 5.24
N THR A 107 19.40 -2.77 6.48
CA THR A 107 19.52 -4.21 6.77
C THR A 107 18.71 -4.58 8.00
N PHE A 108 18.19 -5.80 8.03
CA PHE A 108 17.71 -6.38 9.28
C PHE A 108 18.92 -6.63 10.20
N SER A 109 18.84 -6.18 11.46
CA SER A 109 19.92 -6.37 12.44
C SER A 109 20.01 -7.81 12.96
N GLY A 110 18.97 -8.61 12.74
CA GLY A 110 18.80 -9.92 13.36
C GLY A 110 18.19 -9.87 14.75
N GLN A 111 17.99 -8.67 15.31
CA GLN A 111 17.35 -8.47 16.60
C GLN A 111 15.85 -8.22 16.46
N THR A 112 15.14 -8.41 17.56
CA THR A 112 13.74 -8.01 17.72
C THR A 112 13.62 -6.93 18.78
N VAL A 113 12.71 -5.99 18.56
CA VAL A 113 12.41 -4.88 19.48
C VAL A 113 11.03 -5.09 20.08
N TYR A 114 10.95 -4.98 21.39
CA TYR A 114 9.67 -4.99 22.09
C TYR A 114 8.96 -3.66 21.90
N GLU A 115 7.70 -3.73 21.47
CA GLU A 115 6.84 -2.56 21.28
C GLU A 115 5.69 -2.62 22.31
N PRO A 116 5.68 -1.69 23.30
CA PRO A 116 4.76 -1.77 24.44
C PRO A 116 3.29 -1.58 24.09
N ALA A 117 2.97 -0.72 23.10
CA ALA A 117 1.58 -0.39 22.79
C ALA A 117 0.81 -1.56 22.16
N SER A 118 1.49 -2.42 21.42
CA SER A 118 0.94 -3.66 20.85
C SER A 118 1.23 -4.90 21.70
N ASN A 119 2.10 -4.76 22.72
CA ASN A 119 2.66 -5.89 23.48
C ASN A 119 3.29 -6.95 22.56
N GLY A 120 3.99 -6.50 21.53
CA GLY A 120 4.57 -7.35 20.49
C GLY A 120 6.08 -7.21 20.34
N PHE A 121 6.69 -8.18 19.67
CA PHE A 121 8.10 -8.14 19.28
C PHE A 121 8.20 -8.10 17.77
N TYR A 122 8.98 -7.16 17.25
CA TYR A 122 9.11 -6.93 15.82
C TYR A 122 10.57 -6.89 15.40
N PRO A 123 10.91 -7.41 14.20
CA PRO A 123 12.27 -7.32 13.70
C PRO A 123 12.72 -5.86 13.58
N GLU A 124 13.97 -5.62 13.94
CA GLU A 124 14.61 -4.33 13.77
C GLU A 124 15.17 -4.19 12.36
N PHE A 125 14.88 -3.05 11.71
CA PHE A 125 15.47 -2.66 10.44
C PHE A 125 16.31 -1.40 10.61
N VAL A 126 17.63 -1.53 10.40
CA VAL A 126 18.57 -0.42 10.51
C VAL A 126 18.55 0.37 9.21
N LEU A 127 18.02 1.58 9.28
CA LEU A 127 17.90 2.49 8.14
C LEU A 127 19.25 3.15 7.85
N LYS A 128 19.66 3.13 6.57
CA LYS A 128 20.91 3.76 6.08
C LYS A 128 20.64 4.80 5.00
N GLY A 129 19.49 4.75 4.35
CA GLY A 129 19.10 5.70 3.32
C GLY A 129 17.68 5.50 2.84
N THR A 130 17.16 6.52 2.16
CA THR A 130 15.81 6.52 1.58
C THR A 130 15.82 7.19 0.22
N GLU A 131 14.97 6.69 -0.70
CA GLU A 131 14.65 7.32 -1.98
C GLU A 131 13.13 7.27 -2.16
N LEU A 132 12.51 8.41 -2.38
CA LEU A 132 11.05 8.51 -2.52
C LEU A 132 10.60 7.84 -3.82
N ILE A 133 9.64 6.92 -3.72
CA ILE A 133 8.95 6.32 -4.87
C ILE A 133 7.66 7.06 -5.14
N SER A 134 6.81 7.24 -4.12
CA SER A 134 5.50 7.88 -4.28
C SER A 134 5.01 8.54 -3.00
N VAL A 135 4.45 9.74 -3.13
CA VAL A 135 3.75 10.45 -2.04
C VAL A 135 2.28 10.01 -1.91
N SER A 136 1.74 9.36 -2.93
CA SER A 136 0.35 8.89 -2.97
C SER A 136 0.27 7.49 -3.58
N PRO A 137 0.90 6.49 -2.95
CA PRO A 137 0.85 5.12 -3.45
C PRO A 137 -0.55 4.52 -3.21
N GLY A 138 -0.90 3.49 -4.00
CA GLY A 138 -2.16 2.75 -3.84
C GLY A 138 -2.33 2.18 -2.43
N ASN A 139 -3.57 2.01 -1.98
CA ASN A 139 -3.85 1.46 -0.65
C ASN A 139 -3.44 0.00 -0.54
N ILE A 140 -2.70 -0.35 0.51
CA ILE A 140 -2.27 -1.72 0.80
C ILE A 140 -3.14 -2.42 1.86
N TYR A 141 -4.13 -1.76 2.39
CA TYR A 141 -4.99 -2.29 3.45
C TYR A 141 -6.41 -2.55 2.97
N LYS A 142 -7.07 -3.55 3.53
CA LYS A 142 -8.48 -3.86 3.24
C LYS A 142 -9.46 -2.89 3.90
N GLY A 143 -9.03 -2.20 4.95
CA GLY A 143 -9.89 -1.34 5.76
C GLY A 143 -9.38 0.09 5.87
N VAL A 144 -10.28 0.98 6.26
CA VAL A 144 -9.97 2.36 6.63
C VAL A 144 -9.38 2.42 8.05
N GLY A 145 -8.55 3.44 8.30
CA GLY A 145 -8.00 3.70 9.65
C GLY A 145 -6.70 2.97 9.98
N ALA A 146 -6.16 2.14 9.08
CA ALA A 146 -4.81 1.58 9.24
C ALA A 146 -3.74 2.68 9.33
N THR A 147 -3.93 3.76 8.58
CA THR A 147 -3.02 4.91 8.51
C THR A 147 -3.38 6.04 9.47
N ASP A 148 -4.47 5.93 10.22
CA ASP A 148 -4.89 6.94 11.19
C ASP A 148 -3.87 6.99 12.36
N PRO A 149 -3.19 8.12 12.59
CA PRO A 149 -2.15 8.23 13.62
C PRO A 149 -2.67 8.08 15.06
N LYS A 150 -3.97 8.22 15.28
CA LYS A 150 -4.60 8.14 16.62
C LYS A 150 -5.17 6.75 16.94
N ARG A 151 -5.23 5.84 15.97
CA ARG A 151 -5.81 4.51 16.18
C ARG A 151 -4.75 3.48 16.52
N ARG A 152 -4.98 2.75 17.61
CA ARG A 152 -4.14 1.61 18.05
C ARG A 152 -4.43 0.33 17.26
N VAL A 153 -4.53 0.42 15.97
CA VAL A 153 -4.80 -0.77 15.14
C VAL A 153 -3.67 -0.93 14.15
N ILE A 154 -3.04 -2.10 14.19
CA ILE A 154 -2.11 -2.54 13.15
C ILE A 154 -2.87 -3.52 12.25
N ILE A 155 -3.07 -3.13 11.01
CA ILE A 155 -3.75 -3.95 10.01
C ILE A 155 -2.71 -4.44 9.02
N HIS A 156 -2.65 -5.75 8.81
CA HIS A 156 -1.73 -6.32 7.84
C HIS A 156 -2.12 -5.97 6.41
N PRO A 157 -1.14 -5.71 5.54
CA PRO A 157 -1.35 -5.55 4.10
C PRO A 157 -1.93 -6.83 3.46
N TYR A 158 -2.60 -6.67 2.30
CA TYR A 158 -3.14 -7.79 1.52
C TYR A 158 -2.30 -8.11 0.28
#